data_7e99e6b8a8ef65bd39bf2de374611675
#
_entry.id   7e99e6b8a8ef65bd39bf2de374611675
#
_cell.length_a   1.000
_cell.length_b   1.000
_cell.length_c   1.000
_cell.angle_alpha   90.00
_cell.angle_beta   90.00
_cell.angle_gamma   90.00
#
_symmetry.space_group_name_H-M   'P 1'
#
loop_
_entity.id
_entity.type
_entity.pdbx_description
1 polymer ?
#
loop_
_entity_poly.entity_id
_entity_poly.type
_entity_poly.pdbx_seq_one_letter_code
_entity_poly.pdbx_strand_id
1 'polypeptide(L)' 'MNDKELFLKVLDRMAETYPHRDIKMLGTLVYIDGKCRFNTDGYRLLYNIKRLADAIEDELR' A
#
# COMPACT_ATOMS: atom_id res chain seq x y z
N MET A 1 -6.03 8.45 -15.06
CA MET A 1 -5.84 7.49 -13.92
C MET A 1 -5.90 8.27 -12.62
N ASN A 2 -6.72 7.84 -11.67
CA ASN A 2 -6.80 8.53 -10.39
C ASN A 2 -5.77 7.96 -9.40
N ASP A 3 -5.59 8.64 -8.28
CA ASP A 3 -4.59 8.26 -7.29
C ASP A 3 -4.82 6.88 -6.71
N LYS A 4 -6.08 6.50 -6.52
CA LYS A 4 -6.41 5.18 -5.98
C LYS A 4 -5.98 4.08 -6.94
N GLU A 5 -6.22 4.26 -8.24
CA GLU A 5 -5.81 3.29 -9.24
C GLU A 5 -4.29 3.18 -9.31
N LEU A 6 -3.61 4.32 -9.25
CA LEU A 6 -2.15 4.33 -9.25
C LEU A 6 -1.61 3.61 -8.02
N PHE A 7 -2.20 3.88 -6.85
CA PHE A 7 -1.78 3.24 -5.61
C PHE A 7 -2.00 1.72 -5.65
N LEU A 8 -3.13 1.27 -6.21
CA LEU A 8 -3.38 -0.16 -6.35
C LEU A 8 -2.34 -0.84 -7.24
N LYS A 9 -1.92 -0.17 -8.31
CA LYS A 9 -0.85 -0.68 -9.17
C LYS A 9 0.48 -0.78 -8.42
N VAL A 10 0.77 0.19 -7.56
CA VAL A 10 1.95 0.17 -6.72
C VAL A 10 1.91 -1.02 -5.78
N LEU A 11 0.75 -1.29 -5.15
CA LEU A 11 0.60 -2.43 -4.26
C LEU A 11 0.76 -3.75 -5.01
N ASP A 12 0.21 -3.87 -6.22
CA ASP A 12 0.39 -5.06 -7.04
C ASP A 12 1.87 -5.32 -7.33
N ARG A 13 2.60 -4.25 -7.63
CA ARG A 13 4.04 -4.35 -7.89
C ARG A 13 4.80 -4.81 -6.66
N MET A 14 4.43 -4.30 -5.50
CA MET A 14 5.02 -4.73 -4.24
C MET A 14 4.72 -6.19 -3.95
N ALA A 15 3.50 -6.65 -4.25
CA ALA A 15 3.13 -8.04 -4.08
C ALA A 15 3.97 -8.96 -4.97
N GLU A 16 4.30 -8.52 -6.17
CA GLU A 16 5.18 -9.27 -7.06
C GLU A 16 6.62 -9.29 -6.56
N THR A 17 7.08 -8.18 -6.00
CA THR A 17 8.43 -8.05 -5.47
C THR A 17 8.62 -8.86 -4.19
N TYR A 18 7.58 -8.95 -3.38
CA TYR A 18 7.59 -9.68 -2.11
C TYR A 18 6.51 -10.77 -2.10
N PRO A 19 6.66 -11.82 -2.92
CA PRO A 19 5.59 -12.80 -3.12
C PRO A 19 5.23 -13.63 -1.89
N HIS A 20 6.10 -13.66 -0.89
CA HIS A 20 5.86 -14.37 0.36
C HIS A 20 5.12 -13.53 1.41
N ARG A 21 4.82 -12.28 1.08
CA ARG A 21 4.07 -11.38 1.98
C ARG A 21 2.64 -11.24 1.47
N ASP A 22 1.68 -11.19 2.39
CA ASP A 22 0.27 -10.99 2.05
C ASP A 22 -0.05 -9.51 2.18
N ILE A 23 -0.37 -8.88 1.05
CA ILE A 23 -0.68 -7.45 1.00
C ILE A 23 -2.10 -7.31 0.47
N LYS A 24 -2.97 -6.68 1.25
CA LYS A 24 -4.36 -6.45 0.86
C LYS A 24 -4.78 -5.04 1.21
N MET A 25 -5.68 -4.50 0.41
CA MET A 25 -6.31 -3.22 0.70
C MET A 25 -7.82 -3.42 0.79
N LEU A 26 -8.40 -3.06 1.92
CA LEU A 26 -9.84 -3.12 2.16
C LEU A 26 -10.33 -1.70 2.47
N GLY A 27 -11.10 -1.11 1.55
CA GLY A 27 -11.49 0.29 1.68
C GLY A 27 -10.27 1.19 1.66
N THR A 28 -10.01 1.91 2.76
CA THR A 28 -8.85 2.79 2.92
C THR A 28 -7.72 2.14 3.72
N LEU A 29 -7.91 0.90 4.18
CA LEU A 29 -6.96 0.24 5.08
C LEU A 29 -6.06 -0.73 4.30
N VAL A 30 -4.78 -0.68 4.61
CA VAL A 30 -3.80 -1.62 4.04
C VAL A 30 -3.43 -2.65 5.09
N TYR A 31 -3.61 -3.92 4.75
CA TYR A 31 -3.30 -5.05 5.61
C TYR A 31 -2.04 -5.77 5.11
N ILE A 32 -1.12 -6.03 6.02
CA ILE A 32 0.08 -6.81 5.72
C ILE A 32 0.10 -8.01 6.65
N ASP A 33 0.13 -9.20 6.06
CA ASP A 33 0.09 -10.48 6.78
C ASP A 33 -1.11 -10.58 7.73
N GLY A 34 -2.25 -10.06 7.29
CA GLY A 34 -3.50 -10.10 8.05
C GLY A 34 -3.66 -9.03 9.10
N LYS A 35 -2.69 -8.11 9.23
CA LYS A 35 -2.74 -7.03 10.22
C LYS A 35 -2.89 -5.69 9.53
N CYS A 36 -3.81 -4.85 10.02
CA CYS A 36 -3.96 -3.49 9.52
C CYS A 36 -2.75 -2.65 9.92
N ARG A 37 -2.00 -2.18 8.93
CA ARG A 37 -0.78 -1.41 9.17
C ARG A 37 -0.92 0.06 8.80
N PHE A 38 -1.74 0.36 7.80
CA PHE A 38 -1.83 1.73 7.29
C PHE A 38 -3.27 2.11 6.98
N ASN A 39 -3.60 3.38 7.20
CA ASN A 39 -4.86 3.96 6.77
C ASN A 39 -4.53 5.04 5.74
N THR A 40 -4.93 4.82 4.49
CA THR A 40 -4.59 5.71 3.39
C THR A 40 -5.18 7.10 3.52
N ASP A 41 -6.29 7.26 4.26
CA ASP A 41 -6.90 8.58 4.50
C ASP A 41 -5.92 9.52 5.20
N GLY A 42 -5.12 9.00 6.10
CA GLY A 42 -4.16 9.81 6.85
C GLY A 42 -3.01 10.32 6.00
N TYR A 43 -2.82 9.76 4.80
CA TYR A 43 -1.70 10.11 3.94
C TYR A 43 -2.06 11.04 2.79
N ARG A 44 -3.36 11.32 2.56
CA ARG A 44 -3.79 12.15 1.43
C ARG A 44 -3.11 11.67 0.14
N LEU A 45 -3.57 10.56 -0.40
CA LEU A 45 -2.91 9.87 -1.52
C LEU A 45 -2.44 10.78 -2.64
N LEU A 46 -3.20 11.85 -2.94
CA LEU A 46 -2.83 12.78 -4.00
C LEU A 46 -1.41 13.34 -3.87
N TYR A 47 -0.97 13.59 -2.64
CA TYR A 47 0.32 14.24 -2.40
C TYR A 47 1.37 13.30 -1.79
N ASN A 48 0.93 12.19 -1.20
CA ASN A 48 1.81 11.37 -0.38
C ASN A 48 1.88 9.91 -0.82
N ILE A 49 1.49 9.62 -2.06
CA ILE A 49 1.46 8.24 -2.54
C ILE A 49 2.85 7.58 -2.48
N LYS A 50 3.89 8.34 -2.84
CA LYS A 50 5.26 7.82 -2.76
C LYS A 50 5.69 7.58 -1.32
N ARG A 51 5.35 8.49 -0.43
CA ARG A 51 5.67 8.35 0.99
C ARG A 51 5.00 7.13 1.59
N LEU A 52 3.71 6.94 1.28
CA LEU A 52 2.99 5.76 1.75
C LEU A 52 3.58 4.48 1.16
N ALA A 53 3.90 4.49 -0.13
CA ALA A 53 4.51 3.35 -0.78
C ALA A 53 5.87 3.00 -0.13
N ASP A 54 6.69 3.99 0.16
CA ASP A 54 7.97 3.78 0.83
C ASP A 54 7.78 3.19 2.23
N ALA A 55 6.79 3.68 2.98
CA ALA A 55 6.48 3.17 4.31
C ALA A 55 6.02 1.72 4.27
N ILE A 56 5.18 1.37 3.29
CA ILE A 56 4.73 0.00 3.10
C ILE A 56 5.91 -0.91 2.74
N GLU A 57 6.77 -0.46 1.86
CA GLU A 57 7.94 -1.24 1.47
C GLU A 57 8.87 -1.50 2.66
N ASP A 58 9.03 -0.51 3.54
CA ASP A 58 9.82 -0.69 4.76
C ASP A 58 9.24 -1.78 5.65
N GLU A 59 7.91 -1.88 5.72
CA GLU A 59 7.25 -2.95 6.48
C GLU A 59 7.45 -4.34 5.85
N LEU A 60 7.59 -4.38 4.52
CA LEU A 60 7.72 -5.64 3.78
C LEU A 60 9.14 -6.21 3.81
N ARG A 61 10.12 -5.40 4.03
CA ARG A 61 11.53 -5.82 4.04
C ARG A 61 11.88 -6.73 5.20
#